data_db002570d81a7227b62b3705685d95d8
#
_entry.id   db002570d81a7227b62b3705685d95d8
#
_cell.length_a   1.000
_cell.length_b   1.000
_cell.length_c   1.000
_cell.angle_alpha   90.00
_cell.angle_beta   90.00
_cell.angle_gamma   90.00
#
_symmetry.space_group_name_H-M   'P 1'
#
loop_
_entity.id
_entity.type
_entity.pdbx_description
1 polymer ?
#
loop_
_entity_poly.entity_id
_entity_poly.type
_entity_poly.pdbx_seq_one_letter_code
_entity_poly.pdbx_strand_id
1 'polypeptide(L)'
;GMLLMDGIGDTIRVSLAADPVQEIKVGYDILKSLRLRSRGINFVACPSCSRQNFDVIQTMNDLEARLEDVNESLDVAIIGCIVNGPGEAKVADLGLTGGSPKNLFYASGKPNQKLDNANLTDDLERLIREEVARRKEKEEAIITRSAD
;
A
#
# COMPACT_ATOMS: atom_id res chain seq x y z
N GLY A 1 2.15 -5.52 21.76
CA GLY A 1 1.25 -4.66 21.05
C GLY A 1 0.17 -3.95 21.82
N MET A 2 -0.47 -4.54 22.84
CA MET A 2 -1.62 -3.92 23.55
C MET A 2 -1.28 -2.55 24.15
N LEU A 3 -0.17 -2.41 24.84
CA LEU A 3 0.25 -1.13 25.46
C LEU A 3 0.43 -0.02 24.41
N LEU A 4 1.02 -0.36 23.25
CA LEU A 4 1.18 0.61 22.14
C LEU A 4 -0.17 1.01 21.54
N MET A 5 -1.16 0.12 21.49
CA MET A 5 -2.52 0.45 21.06
C MET A 5 -3.20 1.44 22.01
N ASP A 6 -2.88 1.35 23.29
CA ASP A 6 -3.39 2.26 24.34
C ASP A 6 -2.56 3.56 24.43
N GLY A 7 -1.60 3.77 23.53
CA GLY A 7 -0.73 4.96 23.53
C GLY A 7 0.34 4.94 24.62
N ILE A 8 0.66 3.78 25.20
CA ILE A 8 1.62 3.63 26.28
C ILE A 8 2.94 3.09 25.75
N GLY A 9 4.02 3.84 25.94
CA GLY A 9 5.40 3.48 25.56
C GLY A 9 5.82 4.05 24.21
N ASP A 10 7.13 4.33 24.10
CA ASP A 10 7.76 4.96 22.94
C ASP A 10 8.73 4.00 22.21
N THR A 11 8.90 2.79 22.73
CA THR A 11 9.82 1.79 22.17
C THR A 11 9.19 0.42 22.13
N ILE A 12 9.61 -0.37 21.14
CA ILE A 12 9.31 -1.79 21.06
C ILE A 12 10.60 -2.60 20.98
N ARG A 13 10.56 -3.82 21.50
CA ARG A 13 11.61 -4.80 21.31
C ARG A 13 11.04 -5.99 20.53
N VAL A 14 11.75 -6.37 19.48
CA VAL A 14 11.49 -7.59 18.71
C VAL A 14 12.70 -8.48 18.89
N SER A 15 12.49 -9.77 19.14
CA SER A 15 13.55 -10.77 19.23
C SER A 15 13.13 -12.01 18.45
N LEU A 16 13.93 -12.38 17.48
CA LEU A 16 13.73 -13.52 16.59
C LEU A 16 14.97 -14.42 16.59
N ALA A 17 14.78 -15.70 16.37
CA ALA A 17 15.88 -16.63 16.10
C ALA A 17 16.30 -16.52 14.61
N ALA A 18 16.67 -15.31 14.17
CA ALA A 18 16.96 -14.99 12.78
C ALA A 18 17.98 -13.83 12.70
N ASP A 19 18.34 -13.43 11.48
CA ASP A 19 19.19 -12.27 11.23
C ASP A 19 18.60 -10.98 11.86
N PRO A 20 19.43 -10.14 12.52
CA PRO A 20 18.96 -8.89 13.15
C PRO A 20 18.19 -7.94 12.21
N VAL A 21 18.46 -7.97 10.92
CA VAL A 21 17.73 -7.19 9.92
C VAL A 21 16.25 -7.61 9.87
N GLN A 22 15.97 -8.90 10.09
CA GLN A 22 14.59 -9.39 10.13
C GLN A 22 13.83 -8.89 11.38
N GLU A 23 14.49 -8.68 12.49
CA GLU A 23 13.89 -8.10 13.70
C GLU A 23 13.42 -6.67 13.44
N ILE A 24 14.21 -5.88 12.71
CA ILE A 24 13.85 -4.51 12.32
C ILE A 24 12.63 -4.52 11.39
N LYS A 25 12.62 -5.39 10.39
CA LYS A 25 11.50 -5.54 9.45
C LYS A 25 10.20 -5.88 10.20
N VAL A 26 10.22 -6.90 11.04
CA VAL A 26 9.07 -7.30 11.87
C VAL A 26 8.65 -6.17 12.82
N GLY A 27 9.59 -5.42 13.39
CA GLY A 27 9.31 -4.25 14.22
C GLY A 27 8.49 -3.19 13.46
N TYR A 28 8.89 -2.87 12.25
CA TYR A 28 8.12 -1.95 11.39
C TYR A 28 6.76 -2.51 10.98
N ASP A 29 6.65 -3.80 10.70
CA ASP A 29 5.37 -4.45 10.37
C ASP A 29 4.38 -4.38 11.54
N ILE A 30 4.86 -4.57 12.78
CA ILE A 30 4.06 -4.40 13.99
C ILE A 30 3.57 -2.95 14.12
N LEU A 31 4.46 -1.95 14.00
CA LEU A 31 4.09 -0.55 14.10
C LEU A 31 3.12 -0.12 12.98
N LYS A 32 3.32 -0.65 11.78
CA LYS A 32 2.45 -0.43 10.63
C LYS A 32 1.05 -1.00 10.85
N SER A 33 0.94 -2.23 11.36
CA SER A 33 -0.35 -2.86 11.69
C SER A 33 -1.13 -2.10 12.76
N LEU A 34 -0.43 -1.44 13.68
CA LEU A 34 -1.00 -0.58 14.72
C LEU A 34 -1.25 0.87 14.26
N ARG A 35 -0.93 1.20 13.02
CA ARG A 35 -0.99 2.57 12.44
C ARG A 35 -0.21 3.62 13.23
N LEU A 36 0.82 3.22 13.97
CA LEU A 36 1.65 4.10 14.76
C LEU A 36 2.82 4.66 13.96
N ARG A 37 3.41 3.85 13.10
CA ARG A 37 4.50 4.24 12.22
C ARG A 37 4.48 3.35 10.99
N SER A 38 4.51 3.95 9.81
CA SER A 38 4.62 3.21 8.55
C SER A 38 5.87 3.63 7.79
N ARG A 39 6.49 2.67 7.13
CA ARG A 39 7.58 2.87 6.19
C ARG A 39 7.30 1.98 4.98
N GLY A 40 7.31 2.58 3.82
CA GLY A 40 6.98 1.88 2.59
C GLY A 40 5.49 1.70 2.36
N ILE A 41 5.17 1.02 1.29
CA ILE A 41 3.79 0.82 0.83
C ILE A 41 3.06 -0.18 1.72
N ASN A 42 1.84 0.16 2.10
CA ASN A 42 0.94 -0.72 2.82
C ASN A 42 -0.09 -1.31 1.86
N PHE A 43 0.03 -2.60 1.57
CA PHE A 43 -0.94 -3.28 0.72
C PHE A 43 -2.10 -3.82 1.54
N VAL A 44 -3.33 -3.48 1.13
CA VAL A 44 -4.56 -4.05 1.63
C VAL A 44 -5.16 -4.90 0.51
N ALA A 45 -5.17 -6.21 0.68
CA ALA A 45 -5.62 -7.14 -0.35
C ALA A 45 -6.84 -7.92 0.09
N CYS A 46 -7.75 -8.18 -0.85
CA CYS A 46 -8.84 -9.14 -0.67
C CYS A 46 -8.61 -10.34 -1.62
N PRO A 47 -7.94 -11.41 -1.14
CA PRO A 47 -7.43 -12.48 -2.01
C PRO A 47 -8.43 -13.60 -2.32
N SER A 48 -9.56 -13.68 -1.60
CA SER A 48 -10.36 -14.89 -1.63
C SER A 48 -11.79 -14.67 -2.08
N CYS A 49 -11.98 -14.64 -3.39
CA CYS A 49 -13.33 -14.68 -3.97
C CYS A 49 -13.29 -15.37 -5.32
N SER A 50 -14.25 -16.28 -5.57
CA SER A 50 -14.47 -16.88 -6.89
C SER A 50 -14.83 -15.84 -7.97
N ARG A 51 -15.03 -14.59 -7.59
CA ARG A 51 -15.36 -13.46 -8.46
C ARG A 51 -14.16 -12.57 -8.81
N GLN A 52 -12.95 -12.98 -8.47
CA GLN A 52 -11.75 -12.20 -8.81
C GLN A 52 -11.51 -12.25 -10.33
N ASN A 53 -11.12 -11.13 -10.91
CA ASN A 53 -10.81 -10.99 -12.32
C ASN A 53 -9.32 -11.14 -12.65
N PHE A 54 -8.47 -11.14 -11.64
CA PHE A 54 -7.02 -11.32 -11.75
C PHE A 54 -6.48 -11.97 -10.48
N ASP A 55 -5.29 -12.53 -10.54
CA ASP A 55 -4.62 -13.13 -9.38
C ASP A 55 -4.11 -12.03 -8.43
N VAL A 56 -4.88 -11.77 -7.38
CA VAL A 56 -4.59 -10.73 -6.37
C VAL A 56 -3.31 -11.04 -5.61
N ILE A 57 -3.11 -12.29 -5.21
CA ILE A 57 -1.95 -12.71 -4.41
C ILE A 57 -0.66 -12.54 -5.23
N GLN A 58 -0.66 -13.05 -6.46
CA GLN A 58 0.50 -12.93 -7.34
C GLN A 58 0.81 -11.47 -7.64
N THR A 59 -0.19 -10.66 -7.98
CA THR A 59 -0.02 -9.24 -8.25
C THR A 59 0.55 -8.49 -7.04
N MET A 60 0.06 -8.79 -5.84
CA MET A 60 0.55 -8.19 -4.60
C MET A 60 2.01 -8.57 -4.33
N ASN A 61 2.36 -9.85 -4.42
CA ASN A 61 3.72 -10.31 -4.19
C ASN A 61 4.72 -9.70 -5.20
N ASP A 62 4.34 -9.61 -6.46
CA ASP A 62 5.16 -8.98 -7.50
C ASP A 62 5.37 -7.48 -7.22
N LEU A 63 4.33 -6.77 -6.79
CA LEU A 63 4.42 -5.36 -6.44
C LEU A 63 5.25 -5.13 -5.17
N GLU A 64 5.09 -5.96 -4.13
CA GLU A 64 5.91 -5.88 -2.92
C GLU A 64 7.40 -6.03 -3.25
N ALA A 65 7.76 -7.01 -4.09
CA ALA A 65 9.13 -7.23 -4.50
C ALA A 65 9.70 -6.07 -5.33
N ARG A 66 8.90 -5.52 -6.26
CA ARG A 66 9.32 -4.42 -7.14
C ARG A 66 9.41 -3.06 -6.46
N LEU A 67 8.63 -2.86 -5.40
CA LEU A 67 8.50 -1.59 -4.69
C LEU A 67 9.20 -1.60 -3.32
N GLU A 68 10.04 -2.58 -3.06
CA GLU A 68 10.81 -2.69 -1.79
C GLU A 68 11.72 -1.48 -1.53
N ASP A 69 12.16 -0.80 -2.60
CA ASP A 69 12.97 0.41 -2.55
C ASP A 69 12.19 1.68 -2.13
N VAL A 70 10.85 1.63 -2.16
CA VAL A 70 9.99 2.76 -1.81
C VAL A 70 9.85 2.85 -0.29
N ASN A 71 10.25 3.98 0.28
CA ASN A 71 10.18 4.23 1.72
C ASN A 71 9.01 5.13 2.14
N GLU A 72 8.34 5.76 1.20
CA GLU A 72 7.18 6.62 1.45
C GLU A 72 5.99 5.80 1.91
N SER A 73 5.28 6.30 2.93
CA SER A 73 4.06 5.68 3.41
C SER A 73 2.92 5.92 2.43
N LEU A 74 2.39 4.83 1.87
CA LEU A 74 1.28 4.87 0.93
C LEU A 74 0.38 3.65 1.14
N ASP A 75 -0.93 3.86 1.27
CA ASP A 75 -1.91 2.78 1.34
C ASP A 75 -2.42 2.42 -0.05
N VAL A 76 -2.22 1.16 -0.45
CA VAL A 76 -2.64 0.62 -1.75
C VAL A 76 -3.59 -0.55 -1.55
N ALA A 77 -4.83 -0.42 -1.99
CA ALA A 77 -5.84 -1.48 -1.94
C ALA A 77 -5.87 -2.28 -3.25
N ILE A 78 -5.71 -3.60 -3.16
CA ILE A 78 -5.76 -4.52 -4.30
C ILE A 78 -6.92 -5.49 -4.10
N ILE A 79 -8.05 -5.21 -4.73
CA ILE A 79 -9.30 -5.96 -4.54
C ILE A 79 -9.70 -6.66 -5.83
N GLY A 80 -9.77 -7.98 -5.79
CA GLY A 80 -10.01 -8.81 -6.99
C GLY A 80 -11.38 -8.67 -7.63
N CYS A 81 -12.35 -8.07 -6.95
CA CYS A 81 -13.73 -7.99 -7.45
C CYS A 81 -14.34 -6.58 -7.30
N ILE A 82 -15.36 -6.30 -8.12
CA ILE A 82 -16.08 -5.03 -8.11
C ILE A 82 -17.02 -4.86 -6.90
N VAL A 83 -17.35 -5.92 -6.19
CA VAL A 83 -18.37 -5.87 -5.12
C VAL A 83 -17.88 -5.11 -3.89
N ASN A 84 -16.69 -5.46 -3.40
CA ASN A 84 -16.06 -4.80 -2.24
C ASN A 84 -15.07 -3.70 -2.65
N GLY A 85 -14.61 -3.76 -3.90
CA GLY A 85 -13.56 -2.89 -4.41
C GLY A 85 -13.81 -1.39 -4.24
N PRO A 86 -14.97 -0.84 -4.64
CA PRO A 86 -15.21 0.60 -4.53
C PRO A 86 -15.21 1.13 -3.10
N GLY A 87 -15.58 0.33 -2.10
CA GLY A 87 -15.52 0.70 -0.69
C GLY A 87 -14.09 0.85 -0.19
N GLU A 88 -13.30 -0.21 -0.32
CA GLU A 88 -11.90 -0.26 0.11
C GLU A 88 -11.01 0.69 -0.69
N ALA A 89 -11.20 0.76 -2.02
CA ALA A 89 -10.44 1.66 -2.87
C ALA A 89 -10.66 3.15 -2.58
N LYS A 90 -11.81 3.52 -1.99
CA LYS A 90 -12.07 4.91 -1.59
C LYS A 90 -11.34 5.33 -0.32
N VAL A 91 -11.00 4.39 0.54
CA VAL A 91 -10.33 4.66 1.82
C VAL A 91 -8.81 4.66 1.66
N ALA A 92 -8.29 3.91 0.69
CA ALA A 92 -6.87 3.87 0.38
C ALA A 92 -6.44 5.08 -0.47
N ASP A 93 -5.15 5.36 -0.45
CA ASP A 93 -4.54 6.40 -1.32
C ASP A 93 -4.66 6.02 -2.79
N LEU A 94 -4.35 4.76 -3.09
CA LEU A 94 -4.53 4.15 -4.40
C LEU A 94 -5.32 2.86 -4.26
N GLY A 95 -6.16 2.54 -5.23
CA GLY A 95 -6.95 1.33 -5.22
C GLY A 95 -7.09 0.69 -6.59
N LEU A 96 -7.01 -0.64 -6.65
CA LEU A 96 -7.36 -1.43 -7.81
C LEU A 96 -8.56 -2.30 -7.49
N THR A 97 -9.56 -2.28 -8.35
CA THR A 97 -10.70 -3.18 -8.26
C THR A 97 -10.82 -4.02 -9.51
N GLY A 98 -11.00 -5.32 -9.34
CA GLY A 98 -11.28 -6.21 -10.45
C GLY A 98 -12.61 -5.85 -11.10
N GLY A 99 -12.65 -5.84 -12.44
CA GLY A 99 -13.83 -5.57 -13.23
C GLY A 99 -13.75 -6.26 -14.59
N SER A 100 -14.90 -6.56 -15.20
CA SER A 100 -14.96 -7.12 -16.54
C SER A 100 -15.54 -6.09 -17.51
N PRO A 101 -14.93 -5.82 -18.67
CA PRO A 101 -13.73 -6.44 -19.25
C PRO A 101 -12.40 -5.87 -18.74
N LYS A 102 -12.38 -4.81 -17.95
CA LYS A 102 -11.17 -4.12 -17.45
C LYS A 102 -11.27 -3.82 -15.96
N ASN A 103 -10.12 -3.84 -15.29
CA ASN A 103 -10.01 -3.44 -13.90
C ASN A 103 -10.08 -1.92 -13.78
N LEU A 104 -10.57 -1.44 -12.64
CA LEU A 104 -10.72 0.00 -12.40
C LEU A 104 -9.71 0.45 -11.34
N PHE A 105 -8.88 1.40 -11.71
CA PHE A 105 -7.92 2.04 -10.82
C PHE A 105 -8.51 3.31 -10.21
N TYR A 106 -8.27 3.50 -8.92
CA TYR A 106 -8.70 4.65 -8.12
C TYR A 106 -7.47 5.40 -7.60
N ALA A 107 -7.52 6.71 -7.66
CA ALA A 107 -6.55 7.59 -7.03
C ALA A 107 -7.27 8.56 -6.09
N SER A 108 -6.85 8.63 -4.83
CA SER A 108 -7.46 9.45 -3.79
C SER A 108 -9.00 9.26 -3.70
N GLY A 109 -9.45 8.01 -3.74
CA GLY A 109 -10.85 7.62 -3.65
C GLY A 109 -11.71 7.89 -4.88
N LYS A 110 -11.13 8.38 -5.98
CA LYS A 110 -11.84 8.67 -7.24
C LYS A 110 -11.43 7.69 -8.34
N PRO A 111 -12.37 7.21 -9.17
CA PRO A 111 -12.03 6.45 -10.37
C PRO A 111 -11.11 7.27 -11.26
N ASN A 112 -10.01 6.68 -11.69
CA ASN A 112 -9.00 7.35 -12.51
C ASN A 112 -8.95 6.76 -13.92
N GLN A 113 -8.58 5.47 -14.03
CA GLN A 113 -8.41 4.82 -15.33
C GLN A 113 -8.73 3.33 -15.27
N LYS A 114 -8.89 2.74 -16.45
CA LYS A 114 -9.13 1.30 -16.61
C LYS A 114 -7.84 0.61 -17.03
N LEU A 115 -7.53 -0.51 -16.37
CA LEU A 115 -6.33 -1.30 -16.61
C LEU A 115 -6.68 -2.69 -17.16
N ASP A 116 -5.88 -3.14 -18.11
CA ASP A 116 -5.98 -4.50 -18.67
C ASP A 116 -5.16 -5.50 -17.83
N ASN A 117 -5.57 -6.77 -17.81
CA ASN A 117 -4.85 -7.80 -17.07
C ASN A 117 -3.45 -8.10 -17.65
N ALA A 118 -3.23 -7.87 -18.94
CA ALA A 118 -1.98 -8.23 -19.61
C ALA A 118 -0.73 -7.50 -19.04
N ASN A 119 -0.89 -6.22 -18.66
CA ASN A 119 0.21 -5.39 -18.14
C ASN A 119 -0.11 -4.84 -16.75
N LEU A 120 -1.00 -5.49 -16.01
CA LEU A 120 -1.57 -4.98 -14.78
C LEU A 120 -0.51 -4.59 -13.73
N THR A 121 0.46 -5.48 -13.48
CA THR A 121 1.51 -5.25 -12.50
C THR A 121 2.44 -4.11 -12.91
N ASP A 122 2.80 -4.01 -14.19
CA ASP A 122 3.67 -2.96 -14.72
C ASP A 122 2.97 -1.58 -14.66
N ASP A 123 1.71 -1.53 -15.04
CA ASP A 123 0.91 -0.31 -14.97
C ASP A 123 0.70 0.16 -13.52
N LEU A 124 0.44 -0.77 -12.60
CA LEU A 124 0.30 -0.46 -11.17
C LEU A 124 1.61 0.04 -10.57
N GLU A 125 2.73 -0.61 -10.85
CA GLU A 125 4.05 -0.16 -10.39
C GLU A 125 4.31 1.28 -10.84
N ARG A 126 4.10 1.58 -12.12
CA ARG A 126 4.27 2.91 -12.68
C ARG A 126 3.40 3.94 -11.96
N LEU A 127 2.11 3.66 -11.78
CA LEU A 127 1.17 4.57 -11.13
C LEU A 127 1.48 4.80 -9.64
N ILE A 128 1.93 3.78 -8.94
CA ILE A 128 2.38 3.89 -7.55
C ILE A 128 3.62 4.78 -7.46
N ARG A 129 4.61 4.58 -8.33
CA ARG A 129 5.82 5.41 -8.38
C ARG A 129 5.53 6.87 -8.74
N GLU A 130 4.59 7.11 -9.65
CA GLU A 130 4.13 8.47 -10.00
C GLU A 130 3.48 9.17 -8.78
N GLU A 131 2.65 8.47 -8.03
CA GLU A 131 2.02 9.02 -6.82
C GLU A 131 3.05 9.31 -5.72
N VAL A 132 4.01 8.42 -5.52
CA VAL A 132 5.13 8.62 -4.59
C VAL A 132 5.92 9.87 -4.96
N ALA A 133 6.29 10.04 -6.22
CA ALA A 133 7.01 11.22 -6.70
C ALA A 133 6.22 12.51 -6.46
N ARG A 134 4.92 12.49 -6.76
CA ARG A 134 4.01 13.62 -6.53
C ARG A 134 3.90 14.02 -5.05
N ARG A 135 3.93 13.05 -4.14
CA ARG A 135 3.91 13.30 -2.69
C ARG A 135 5.21 13.92 -2.21
N LYS A 136 6.35 13.43 -2.67
CA LYS A 136 7.66 14.01 -2.36
C LYS A 136 7.75 15.48 -2.76
N GLU A 137 7.34 15.81 -3.98
CA GLU A 137 7.32 17.21 -4.46
C GLU A 137 6.45 18.12 -3.59
N LYS A 138 5.28 17.62 -3.15
CA LYS A 138 4.41 18.39 -2.26
C LYS A 138 5.03 18.61 -0.87
N GLU A 139 5.66 17.60 -0.32
CA GLU A 139 6.30 17.66 0.99
C GLU A 139 7.48 18.64 0.98
N GLU A 140 8.32 18.58 -0.03
CA GLU A 140 9.42 19.52 -0.27
C GLU A 140 8.91 20.97 -0.43
N ALA A 141 7.83 21.18 -1.17
CA ALA A 141 7.22 22.50 -1.35
C ALA A 141 6.64 23.08 -0.05
N ILE A 142 6.12 22.23 0.85
CA ILE A 142 5.62 22.65 2.17
C ILE A 142 6.78 23.05 3.09
N ILE A 143 7.85 22.26 3.12
CA ILE A 143 9.05 22.53 3.92
C ILE A 143 9.67 23.85 3.49
N THR A 144 9.79 24.10 2.19
CA THR A 144 10.35 25.36 1.67
C THR A 144 9.52 26.58 2.05
N ARG A 145 8.18 26.46 2.07
CA ARG A 145 7.28 27.55 2.47
C ARG A 145 7.25 27.85 3.97
N SER A 146 7.61 26.87 4.80
CA SER A 146 7.67 27.05 6.27
C SER A 146 9.01 27.58 6.75
N ALA A 147 9.99 27.72 5.86
CA ALA A 147 11.33 28.25 6.17
C ALA A 147 11.49 29.75 5.85
N ASP A 148 10.49 30.38 5.25
CA ASP A 148 10.36 31.82 5.01
C ASP A 148 9.41 32.46 6.05
#